data_00b5a64c62e88f666725bb773206b8ef
#
_entry.id   00b5a64c62e88f666725bb773206b8ef
#
_cell.length_a   1.000
_cell.length_b   1.000
_cell.length_c   1.000
_cell.angle_alpha   90.00
_cell.angle_beta   90.00
_cell.angle_gamma   90.00
#
_symmetry.space_group_name_H-M   'P 1'
#
loop_
_entity.id
_entity.type
_entity.pdbx_description
1 polymer ?
#
loop_
_entity_poly.entity_id
_entity_poly.type
_entity_poly.pdbx_seq_one_letter_code
_entity_poly.pdbx_strand_id
1 'polypeptide(L)'
;MEPFAVRAEDIDLIQYGSDNTKTHRKIKHLLGQKQIGKVGRLLVSELFTVGAGGWSGFPSHKHDIDRLPIETKHDETYNFRFKPEHGSGLQMLQKEGIDLGNSFHVVNGSTFCISEGYHPVCALPGYEMYYFTILGGISQRPLVQYFQPVHEY
;
A
#
# COMPACT_ATOMS: atom_id res chain seq x y z
N MET A 1 -15.16 -16.14 16.30
CA MET A 1 -15.40 -14.78 15.74
C MET A 1 -16.73 -14.85 14.99
N GLU A 2 -17.68 -13.98 15.34
CA GLU A 2 -18.95 -13.94 14.63
C GLU A 2 -18.77 -13.35 13.22
N PRO A 3 -19.46 -13.87 12.21
CA PRO A 3 -19.48 -13.28 10.89
C PRO A 3 -19.99 -11.84 10.93
N PHE A 4 -19.37 -10.94 10.20
CA PHE A 4 -19.83 -9.55 10.05
C PHE A 4 -19.59 -9.06 8.63
N ALA A 5 -20.32 -8.03 8.23
CA ALA A 5 -20.15 -7.36 6.96
C ALA A 5 -19.75 -5.88 7.19
N VAL A 6 -18.90 -5.36 6.32
CA VAL A 6 -18.59 -3.93 6.26
C VAL A 6 -19.36 -3.35 5.08
N ARG A 7 -20.21 -2.37 5.32
CA ARG A 7 -20.99 -1.72 4.29
C ARG A 7 -20.20 -0.57 3.66
N ALA A 8 -20.48 -0.24 2.42
CA ALA A 8 -19.77 0.81 1.69
C ALA A 8 -19.86 2.18 2.36
N GLU A 9 -20.99 2.49 2.99
CA GLU A 9 -21.21 3.74 3.75
C GLU A 9 -20.41 3.82 5.06
N ASP A 10 -19.96 2.69 5.58
CA ASP A 10 -19.18 2.60 6.82
C ASP A 10 -17.66 2.67 6.59
N ILE A 11 -17.23 2.70 5.31
CA ILE A 11 -15.83 2.70 4.94
C ILE A 11 -15.25 4.12 4.98
N ASP A 12 -14.14 4.30 5.68
CA ASP A 12 -13.40 5.55 5.69
C ASP A 12 -12.70 5.77 4.33
N LEU A 13 -12.97 6.92 3.72
CA LEU A 13 -12.25 7.40 2.56
C LEU A 13 -11.27 8.49 3.01
N ILE A 14 -9.99 8.22 2.88
CA ILE A 14 -8.92 9.14 3.24
C ILE A 14 -8.13 9.51 1.99
N GLN A 15 -7.65 10.75 1.92
CA GLN A 15 -6.79 11.24 0.84
C GLN A 15 -5.40 11.50 1.40
N TYR A 16 -4.39 11.00 0.71
CA TYR A 16 -2.98 11.17 1.04
C TYR A 16 -2.18 11.73 -0.12
N GLY A 17 -1.05 12.35 0.21
CA GLY A 17 -0.13 12.86 -0.77
C GLY A 17 -0.57 14.16 -1.41
N SER A 18 0.08 14.55 -2.50
CA SER A 18 -0.11 15.82 -3.18
C SER A 18 -0.06 15.65 -4.70
N ASP A 19 -0.82 16.46 -5.42
CA ASP A 19 -0.79 16.52 -6.89
C ASP A 19 0.56 17.05 -7.40
N ASN A 20 1.20 17.94 -6.64
CA ASN A 20 2.51 18.50 -7.00
C ASN A 20 3.62 17.44 -7.05
N THR A 21 3.53 16.43 -6.19
CA THR A 21 4.48 15.31 -6.14
C THR A 21 4.01 14.07 -6.88
N LYS A 22 2.83 14.13 -7.51
CA LYS A 22 2.16 12.98 -8.14
C LYS A 22 1.91 11.81 -7.18
N THR A 23 1.80 12.10 -5.88
CA THR A 23 1.56 11.08 -4.84
C THR A 23 0.14 11.10 -4.29
N HIS A 24 -0.73 11.95 -4.84
CA HIS A 24 -2.13 12.03 -4.41
C HIS A 24 -2.85 10.72 -4.70
N ARG A 25 -3.43 10.14 -3.65
CA ARG A 25 -4.19 8.90 -3.72
C ARG A 25 -5.37 8.91 -2.76
N LYS A 26 -6.41 8.19 -3.13
CA LYS A 26 -7.58 7.93 -2.29
C LYS A 26 -7.48 6.52 -1.74
N ILE A 27 -7.67 6.38 -0.45
CA ILE A 27 -7.61 5.09 0.25
C ILE A 27 -8.95 4.84 0.94
N LYS A 28 -9.53 3.66 0.67
CA LYS A 28 -10.68 3.14 1.42
C LYS A 28 -10.20 2.03 2.34
N HIS A 29 -10.33 2.25 3.65
CA HIS A 29 -9.97 1.26 4.65
C HIS A 29 -11.14 0.32 4.94
N LEU A 30 -11.21 -0.82 4.24
CA LEU A 30 -12.27 -1.82 4.42
C LEU A 30 -12.17 -2.49 5.79
N LEU A 31 -10.96 -2.93 6.18
CA LEU A 31 -10.68 -3.42 7.52
C LEU A 31 -9.65 -2.50 8.18
N GLY A 32 -10.07 -1.29 8.52
CA GLY A 32 -9.25 -0.23 9.13
C GLY A 32 -9.49 -0.08 10.63
N GLN A 33 -9.40 1.14 11.12
CA GLN A 33 -9.54 1.48 12.54
C GLN A 33 -10.92 1.09 13.12
N LYS A 34 -11.99 1.25 12.33
CA LYS A 34 -13.37 0.93 12.76
C LYS A 34 -13.60 -0.55 13.03
N GLN A 35 -12.71 -1.42 12.56
CA GLN A 35 -12.83 -2.87 12.74
C GLN A 35 -11.90 -3.40 13.84
N ILE A 36 -11.30 -2.52 14.66
CA ILE A 36 -10.54 -2.94 15.84
C ILE A 36 -11.43 -3.79 16.76
N GLY A 37 -10.90 -4.93 17.17
CA GLY A 37 -11.61 -5.90 18.01
C GLY A 37 -12.56 -6.85 17.25
N LYS A 38 -12.87 -6.57 15.96
CA LYS A 38 -13.68 -7.45 15.11
C LYS A 38 -12.85 -8.41 14.27
N VAL A 39 -11.66 -8.00 13.89
CA VAL A 39 -10.68 -8.82 13.13
C VAL A 39 -9.38 -8.92 13.92
N GLY A 40 -8.63 -9.98 13.66
CA GLY A 40 -7.33 -10.19 14.29
C GLY A 40 -6.25 -9.25 13.75
N ARG A 41 -5.21 -9.80 13.13
CA ARG A 41 -4.05 -9.05 12.63
C ARG A 41 -4.15 -8.63 11.16
N LEU A 42 -5.37 -8.52 10.64
CA LEU A 42 -5.63 -8.25 9.23
C LEU A 42 -6.02 -6.78 9.01
N LEU A 43 -5.38 -6.14 8.03
CA LEU A 43 -5.75 -4.84 7.48
C LEU A 43 -6.06 -5.04 5.99
N VAL A 44 -7.10 -4.39 5.49
CA VAL A 44 -7.50 -4.47 4.08
C VAL A 44 -7.89 -3.09 3.59
N SER A 45 -7.34 -2.70 2.44
CA SER A 45 -7.62 -1.39 1.85
C SER A 45 -7.69 -1.45 0.32
N GLU A 46 -8.35 -0.46 -0.25
CA GLU A 46 -8.34 -0.13 -1.68
C GLU A 46 -7.63 1.21 -1.86
N LEU A 47 -6.68 1.27 -2.79
CA LEU A 47 -5.92 2.47 -3.09
C LEU A 47 -6.10 2.86 -4.56
N PHE A 48 -6.34 4.16 -4.79
CA PHE A 48 -6.51 4.74 -6.13
C PHE A 48 -5.52 5.90 -6.28
N THR A 49 -4.68 5.87 -7.30
CA THR A 49 -3.93 7.07 -7.68
C THR A 49 -4.87 8.12 -8.25
N VAL A 50 -4.62 9.38 -7.92
CA VAL A 50 -5.37 10.50 -8.48
C VAL A 50 -4.55 11.11 -9.62
N GLY A 51 -5.11 11.03 -10.83
CA GLY A 51 -4.42 11.44 -12.04
C GLY A 51 -3.44 10.41 -12.59
N ALA A 52 -3.13 10.55 -13.87
CA ALA A 52 -2.29 9.65 -14.62
C ALA A 52 -0.81 9.76 -14.21
N GLY A 53 -0.11 8.63 -14.16
CA GLY A 53 1.30 8.57 -13.76
C GLY A 53 1.51 8.78 -12.26
N GLY A 54 0.49 8.53 -11.44
CA GLY A 54 0.55 8.72 -9.99
C GLY A 54 1.37 7.65 -9.27
N TRP A 55 1.86 8.03 -8.09
CA TRP A 55 2.61 7.17 -7.19
C TRP A 55 1.80 6.79 -5.96
N SER A 56 2.08 5.61 -5.42
CA SER A 56 1.58 5.15 -4.13
C SER A 56 2.71 4.53 -3.31
N GLY A 57 2.49 4.35 -1.98
CA GLY A 57 3.58 3.92 -1.11
C GLY A 57 4.69 4.97 -0.95
N PHE A 58 4.37 6.27 -1.19
CA PHE A 58 5.30 7.38 -1.03
C PHE A 58 4.79 8.36 0.06
N PRO A 59 5.68 8.89 0.95
CA PRO A 59 7.12 8.62 1.06
C PRO A 59 7.40 7.12 1.19
N SER A 60 8.53 6.69 0.59
CA SER A 60 8.92 5.28 0.57
C SER A 60 9.06 4.74 1.99
N HIS A 61 8.44 3.60 2.28
CA HIS A 61 8.41 3.00 3.61
C HIS A 61 8.48 1.48 3.53
N LYS A 62 8.78 0.87 4.69
CA LYS A 62 8.74 -0.57 4.89
C LYS A 62 8.06 -0.91 6.22
N HIS A 63 7.74 -2.19 6.41
CA HIS A 63 7.17 -2.75 7.64
C HIS A 63 7.51 -4.24 7.71
N ASP A 64 8.81 -4.54 7.77
CA ASP A 64 9.33 -5.91 7.68
C ASP A 64 10.01 -6.40 8.95
N ILE A 65 10.10 -5.56 9.99
CA ILE A 65 10.72 -5.89 11.28
C ILE A 65 9.80 -5.47 12.42
N ASP A 66 9.61 -6.34 13.42
CA ASP A 66 8.95 -5.96 14.68
C ASP A 66 9.95 -5.26 15.60
N ARG A 67 9.92 -3.93 15.66
CA ARG A 67 10.76 -3.08 16.52
C ARG A 67 9.99 -1.85 17.01
N LEU A 68 8.93 -2.08 17.76
CA LEU A 68 8.14 -0.97 18.33
C LEU A 68 9.01 -0.01 19.17
N PRO A 69 8.72 1.29 19.15
CA PRO A 69 7.60 1.97 18.46
C PRO A 69 7.93 2.38 17.02
N ILE A 70 9.03 1.92 16.44
CA ILE A 70 9.59 2.41 15.17
C ILE A 70 8.95 1.73 13.98
N GLU A 71 8.66 0.43 14.07
CA GLU A 71 8.19 -0.41 12.96
C GLU A 71 7.45 -1.64 13.47
N THR A 72 6.50 -2.14 12.68
CA THR A 72 5.81 -3.40 12.92
C THR A 72 5.87 -4.29 11.70
N LYS A 73 6.07 -5.59 11.89
CA LYS A 73 6.15 -6.54 10.78
C LYS A 73 4.77 -6.91 10.26
N HIS A 74 4.57 -6.69 8.95
CA HIS A 74 3.41 -7.10 8.18
C HIS A 74 3.84 -7.65 6.83
N ASP A 75 3.33 -8.81 6.46
CA ASP A 75 3.35 -9.25 5.07
C ASP A 75 2.21 -8.57 4.33
N GLU A 76 2.44 -8.14 3.10
CA GLU A 76 1.48 -7.41 2.30
C GLU A 76 1.33 -7.98 0.90
N THR A 77 0.13 -7.86 0.33
CA THR A 77 -0.12 -8.19 -1.07
C THR A 77 -0.81 -7.02 -1.78
N TYR A 78 -0.43 -6.77 -3.02
CA TYR A 78 -1.11 -5.85 -3.93
C TYR A 78 -1.71 -6.64 -5.09
N ASN A 79 -3.00 -6.39 -5.39
CA ASN A 79 -3.64 -6.88 -6.61
C ASN A 79 -4.05 -5.69 -7.47
N PHE A 80 -3.46 -5.56 -8.65
CA PHE A 80 -3.50 -4.36 -9.49
C PHE A 80 -4.63 -4.34 -10.51
N ARG A 81 -5.16 -3.14 -10.76
CA ARG A 81 -5.99 -2.78 -11.90
C ARG A 81 -5.54 -1.43 -12.45
N PHE A 82 -5.66 -1.27 -13.75
CA PHE A 82 -5.26 -0.04 -14.45
C PHE A 82 -6.41 0.52 -15.29
N LYS A 83 -6.38 1.85 -15.48
CA LYS A 83 -7.27 2.52 -16.40
C LYS A 83 -6.45 3.41 -17.34
N PRO A 84 -6.59 3.18 -18.68
CA PRO A 84 -7.34 2.09 -19.31
C PRO A 84 -6.77 0.70 -18.95
N GLU A 85 -7.53 -0.35 -19.22
CA GLU A 85 -7.24 -1.72 -18.76
C GLU A 85 -5.89 -2.29 -19.26
N HIS A 86 -5.41 -1.83 -20.41
CA HIS A 86 -4.09 -2.18 -20.96
C HIS A 86 -2.93 -1.44 -20.28
N GLY A 87 -3.22 -0.60 -19.29
CA GLY A 87 -2.22 0.15 -18.55
C GLY A 87 -1.31 -0.75 -17.72
N SER A 88 -0.22 -0.15 -17.27
CA SER A 88 0.80 -0.85 -16.49
C SER A 88 1.51 0.09 -15.52
N GLY A 89 2.31 -0.48 -14.64
CA GLY A 89 3.05 0.22 -13.63
C GLY A 89 4.37 -0.46 -13.27
N LEU A 90 5.09 0.13 -12.33
CA LEU A 90 6.30 -0.43 -11.77
C LEU A 90 6.15 -0.56 -10.25
N GLN A 91 6.23 -1.80 -9.76
CA GLN A 91 6.41 -2.07 -8.34
C GLN A 91 7.91 -2.08 -8.04
N MET A 92 8.34 -1.22 -7.15
CA MET A 92 9.72 -1.18 -6.70
C MET A 92 9.89 -1.97 -5.41
N LEU A 93 11.08 -2.50 -5.19
CA LEU A 93 11.46 -3.18 -3.95
C LEU A 93 12.94 -2.95 -3.67
N GLN A 94 13.24 -2.31 -2.53
CA GLN A 94 14.60 -2.02 -2.10
C GLN A 94 14.80 -2.44 -0.64
N LYS A 95 15.74 -3.32 -0.38
CA LYS A 95 16.08 -3.72 1.00
C LYS A 95 16.82 -2.60 1.72
N GLU A 96 16.61 -2.50 3.01
CA GLU A 96 17.37 -1.57 3.87
C GLU A 96 18.87 -1.85 3.78
N GLY A 97 19.68 -0.79 3.63
CA GLY A 97 21.13 -0.90 3.50
C GLY A 97 21.64 -1.33 2.13
N ILE A 98 20.77 -1.51 1.14
CA ILE A 98 21.14 -1.83 -0.25
C ILE A 98 20.82 -0.63 -1.15
N ASP A 99 21.84 -0.12 -1.86
CA ASP A 99 21.67 1.07 -2.71
C ASP A 99 20.81 0.82 -3.94
N LEU A 100 20.86 -0.40 -4.49
CA LEU A 100 20.11 -0.78 -5.67
C LEU A 100 18.88 -1.60 -5.31
N GLY A 101 17.72 -1.19 -5.82
CA GLY A 101 16.46 -1.93 -5.73
C GLY A 101 16.09 -2.60 -7.04
N ASN A 102 15.11 -3.49 -6.95
CA ASN A 102 14.47 -4.12 -8.10
C ASN A 102 13.21 -3.35 -8.51
N SER A 103 12.89 -3.37 -9.80
CA SER A 103 11.63 -2.88 -10.34
C SER A 103 10.95 -3.99 -11.12
N PHE A 104 9.67 -4.20 -10.85
CA PHE A 104 8.87 -5.25 -11.47
C PHE A 104 7.75 -4.60 -12.29
N HIS A 105 7.67 -4.97 -13.56
CA HIS A 105 6.56 -4.55 -14.40
C HIS A 105 5.27 -5.24 -13.95
N VAL A 106 4.24 -4.46 -13.61
CA VAL A 106 2.93 -4.94 -13.21
C VAL A 106 1.87 -4.48 -14.20
N VAL A 107 0.94 -5.35 -14.49
CA VAL A 107 -0.17 -5.13 -15.44
C VAL A 107 -1.51 -5.40 -14.76
N ASN A 108 -2.59 -5.15 -15.48
CA ASN A 108 -3.95 -5.42 -14.98
C ASN A 108 -4.08 -6.89 -14.56
N GLY A 109 -4.51 -7.12 -13.32
CA GLY A 109 -4.62 -8.47 -12.73
C GLY A 109 -3.36 -9.00 -12.04
N SER A 110 -2.21 -8.34 -12.16
CA SER A 110 -1.00 -8.75 -11.44
C SER A 110 -1.23 -8.76 -9.93
N THR A 111 -0.63 -9.74 -9.26
CA THR A 111 -0.54 -9.78 -7.79
C THR A 111 0.93 -9.79 -7.40
N PHE A 112 1.30 -8.92 -6.45
CA PHE A 112 2.65 -8.80 -5.93
C PHE A 112 2.63 -9.01 -4.41
N CYS A 113 3.53 -9.87 -3.91
CA CYS A 113 3.67 -10.15 -2.48
C CYS A 113 4.90 -9.41 -1.94
N ILE A 114 4.73 -8.71 -0.83
CA ILE A 114 5.75 -7.90 -0.17
C ILE A 114 5.95 -8.46 1.23
N SER A 115 7.12 -9.02 1.49
CA SER A 115 7.50 -9.52 2.81
C SER A 115 8.64 -8.73 3.46
N GLU A 116 9.33 -7.89 2.66
CA GLU A 116 10.47 -7.09 3.12
C GLU A 116 10.73 -5.89 2.20
N GLY A 117 11.37 -4.86 2.74
CA GLY A 117 11.92 -3.72 2.00
C GLY A 117 10.95 -2.59 1.71
N TYR A 118 11.54 -1.48 1.26
CA TYR A 118 10.83 -0.29 0.77
C TYR A 118 10.15 -0.62 -0.55
N HIS A 119 8.86 -0.30 -0.68
CA HIS A 119 8.03 -0.82 -1.77
C HIS A 119 7.10 0.20 -2.43
N PRO A 120 7.62 1.37 -2.84
CA PRO A 120 6.79 2.30 -3.61
C PRO A 120 6.38 1.71 -4.95
N VAL A 121 5.25 2.19 -5.46
CA VAL A 121 4.68 1.73 -6.73
C VAL A 121 4.18 2.93 -7.54
N CYS A 122 4.32 2.88 -8.86
CA CYS A 122 3.78 3.91 -9.74
C CYS A 122 3.02 3.34 -10.92
N ALA A 123 2.03 4.08 -11.39
CA ALA A 123 1.47 3.90 -12.72
C ALA A 123 2.41 4.51 -13.75
N LEU A 124 2.59 3.88 -14.91
CA LEU A 124 3.30 4.51 -16.03
C LEU A 124 2.54 5.75 -16.53
N PRO A 125 3.22 6.70 -17.19
CA PRO A 125 2.59 7.92 -17.70
C PRO A 125 1.34 7.63 -18.55
N GLY A 126 0.26 8.38 -18.28
CA GLY A 126 -0.99 8.23 -18.99
C GLY A 126 -1.98 7.22 -18.37
N TYR A 127 -1.58 6.45 -17.37
CA TYR A 127 -2.42 5.45 -16.72
C TYR A 127 -2.78 5.82 -15.28
N GLU A 128 -4.01 5.51 -14.88
CA GLU A 128 -4.41 5.50 -13.47
C GLU A 128 -4.27 4.08 -12.91
N MET A 129 -3.94 3.96 -11.64
CA MET A 129 -3.74 2.70 -10.96
C MET A 129 -4.67 2.57 -9.76
N TYR A 130 -5.27 1.42 -9.66
CA TYR A 130 -5.95 0.93 -8.46
C TYR A 130 -5.20 -0.32 -7.99
N TYR A 131 -5.09 -0.50 -6.69
CA TYR A 131 -4.76 -1.80 -6.15
C TYR A 131 -5.52 -2.09 -4.85
N PHE A 132 -5.86 -3.36 -4.71
CA PHE A 132 -6.42 -3.93 -3.49
C PHE A 132 -5.26 -4.48 -2.67
N THR A 133 -5.18 -4.08 -1.39
CA THR A 133 -4.11 -4.55 -0.50
C THR A 133 -4.64 -5.27 0.71
N ILE A 134 -3.94 -6.33 1.08
CA ILE A 134 -4.14 -7.08 2.32
C ILE A 134 -2.81 -7.10 3.07
N LEU A 135 -2.84 -6.65 4.33
CA LEU A 135 -1.69 -6.74 5.23
C LEU A 135 -2.02 -7.71 6.36
N GLY A 136 -1.11 -8.64 6.59
CA GLY A 136 -1.15 -9.58 7.70
C GLY A 136 -0.07 -9.29 8.72
N GLY A 137 -0.43 -8.75 9.89
CA GLY A 137 0.53 -8.51 10.96
C GLY A 137 1.06 -9.81 11.55
N ILE A 138 2.33 -9.90 11.82
CA ILE A 138 2.96 -11.10 12.39
C ILE A 138 2.67 -11.19 13.90
N SER A 139 2.94 -10.15 14.65
CA SER A 139 2.72 -10.12 16.11
C SER A 139 1.51 -9.27 16.52
N GLN A 140 1.16 -8.27 15.73
CA GLN A 140 0.13 -7.30 16.07
C GLN A 140 -0.60 -6.77 14.83
N ARG A 141 -1.73 -6.09 15.05
CA ARG A 141 -2.54 -5.50 14.00
C ARG A 141 -2.14 -4.07 13.63
N PRO A 142 -1.82 -3.17 14.58
CA PRO A 142 -1.45 -1.81 14.24
C PRO A 142 -0.24 -1.77 13.32
N LEU A 143 -0.37 -1.05 12.21
CA LEU A 143 0.71 -0.82 11.26
C LEU A 143 1.52 0.41 11.66
N VAL A 144 2.80 0.21 11.94
CA VAL A 144 3.78 1.28 12.11
C VAL A 144 4.80 1.15 10.98
N GLN A 145 4.82 2.14 10.10
CA GLN A 145 5.68 2.17 8.92
C GLN A 145 7.00 2.86 9.26
N TYR A 146 8.11 2.26 8.84
CA TYR A 146 9.41 2.90 8.86
C TYR A 146 9.68 3.57 7.52
N PHE A 147 9.73 4.90 7.53
CA PHE A 147 9.98 5.69 6.33
C PHE A 147 11.46 5.68 5.96
N GLN A 148 11.73 5.66 4.67
CA GLN A 148 13.09 5.73 4.14
C GLN A 148 13.67 7.12 4.39
N PRO A 149 14.78 7.27 5.16
CA PRO A 149 15.25 8.58 5.62
C PRO A 149 15.56 9.59 4.52
N VAL A 150 15.98 9.12 3.34
CA VAL A 150 16.29 10.00 2.19
C VAL A 150 15.06 10.56 1.48
N HIS A 151 13.87 10.11 1.84
CA HIS A 151 12.59 10.51 1.23
C HIS A 151 11.65 11.18 2.24
N GLU A 152 12.16 11.67 3.34
CA GLU A 152 11.40 12.50 4.29
C GLU A 152 11.23 13.91 3.72
N TYR A 153 9.98 14.30 3.37
CA TYR A 153 9.60 15.65 2.94
C TYR A 153 8.12 15.95 3.20
#